data_6c2dabc7fba881037c81c0be41d83520
#
_entry.id   6c2dabc7fba881037c81c0be41d83520
#
_cell.length_a   1.000
_cell.length_b   1.000
_cell.length_c   1.000
_cell.angle_alpha   90.00
_cell.angle_beta   90.00
_cell.angle_gamma   90.00
#
_symmetry.space_group_name_H-M   'P 1'
#
loop_
_entity.id
_entity.type
_entity.pdbx_description
1 polymer ?
#
loop_
_entity_poly.entity_id
_entity_poly.type
_entity_poly.pdbx_seq_one_letter_code
_entity_poly.pdbx_strand_id
1 'polypeptide(L)'
;DVVMGLENRIVYNLVDVVEGNCRVEQALIKDKKYPNLCLLPSAQTRDKSAVSPEQMQALIEDLRQDFDYILLDCPAGIEQGFKNAIAGADRALVVTTPEVSAVRDADRIIGLLQANQIQKVDLIVNRLRMDMVKRGDMMSVEDVCDILAIPLLGAVPDDENIVISTNQGEPLVGSECLAGQAY
;
A
#
# COMPACT_ATOMS: atom_id res chain seq x y z
N ASP A 1 8.91 5.85 -1.63
CA ASP A 1 9.85 6.96 -1.89
C ASP A 1 10.48 6.87 -3.27
N VAL A 2 11.00 5.70 -3.67
CA VAL A 2 11.64 5.47 -4.98
C VAL A 2 10.66 5.72 -6.14
N VAL A 3 9.44 5.16 -6.08
CA VAL A 3 8.40 5.32 -7.12
C VAL A 3 8.01 6.78 -7.35
N MET A 4 8.16 7.61 -6.32
CA MET A 4 7.86 9.05 -6.36
C MET A 4 9.10 9.92 -6.60
N GLY A 5 10.29 9.33 -6.70
CA GLY A 5 11.57 10.05 -6.85
C GLY A 5 11.87 11.01 -5.70
N LEU A 6 11.49 10.67 -4.47
CA LEU A 6 11.59 11.54 -3.30
C LEU A 6 12.69 11.13 -2.31
N GLU A 7 13.44 10.05 -2.56
CA GLU A 7 14.44 9.49 -1.65
C GLU A 7 15.54 10.48 -1.25
N ASN A 8 15.94 11.36 -2.15
CA ASN A 8 16.98 12.38 -1.89
C ASN A 8 16.48 13.58 -1.06
N ARG A 9 15.21 13.61 -0.65
CA ARG A 9 14.59 14.69 0.11
C ARG A 9 14.28 14.31 1.55
N ILE A 10 14.58 13.07 1.94
CA ILE A 10 14.31 12.55 3.28
C ILE A 10 15.33 13.13 4.26
N VAL A 11 14.86 13.94 5.22
CA VAL A 11 15.64 14.49 6.33
C VAL A 11 15.21 13.85 7.64
N TYR A 12 13.90 13.77 7.86
CA TYR A 12 13.26 13.12 9.00
C TYR A 12 12.33 12.02 8.53
N ASN A 13 12.02 11.08 9.40
CA ASN A 13 11.19 9.93 9.12
C ASN A 13 10.15 9.69 10.25
N LEU A 14 9.31 8.69 10.09
CA LEU A 14 8.27 8.31 11.05
C LEU A 14 8.80 8.13 12.48
N VAL A 15 9.98 7.52 12.66
CA VAL A 15 10.57 7.28 13.98
C VAL A 15 10.95 8.59 14.65
N ASP A 16 11.52 9.54 13.89
CA ASP A 16 11.89 10.86 14.44
C ASP A 16 10.67 11.63 14.94
N VAL A 17 9.52 11.50 14.25
CA VAL A 17 8.25 12.11 14.69
C VAL A 17 7.76 11.46 15.98
N VAL A 18 7.73 10.14 16.03
CA VAL A 18 7.22 9.37 17.18
C VAL A 18 8.10 9.54 18.42
N GLU A 19 9.42 9.69 18.25
CA GLU A 19 10.38 9.98 19.33
C GLU A 19 10.35 11.47 19.76
N GLY A 20 9.61 12.34 19.05
CA GLY A 20 9.54 13.77 19.37
C GLY A 20 10.76 14.58 18.92
N ASN A 21 11.61 14.02 18.05
CA ASN A 21 12.80 14.70 17.52
C ASN A 21 12.44 15.80 16.51
N CYS A 22 11.26 15.71 15.89
CA CYS A 22 10.72 16.71 14.99
C CYS A 22 9.18 16.71 15.01
N ARG A 23 8.57 17.77 14.49
CA ARG A 23 7.12 17.82 14.26
C ARG A 23 6.79 17.07 12.97
N VAL A 24 5.56 16.54 12.85
CA VAL A 24 5.14 15.77 11.67
C VAL A 24 5.26 16.57 10.37
N GLU A 25 4.96 17.88 10.39
CA GLU A 25 5.05 18.75 9.22
C GLU A 25 6.50 18.89 8.68
N GLN A 26 7.50 18.69 9.54
CA GLN A 26 8.92 18.73 9.16
C GLN A 26 9.38 17.43 8.50
N ALA A 27 8.70 16.30 8.81
CA ALA A 27 8.98 14.99 8.23
C ALA A 27 8.18 14.73 6.94
N LEU A 28 7.06 15.44 6.74
CA LEU A 28 6.23 15.33 5.55
C LEU A 28 6.92 15.93 4.32
N ILE A 29 7.08 15.12 3.28
CA ILE A 29 7.65 15.53 2.00
C ILE A 29 6.53 15.73 1.00
N LYS A 30 6.34 16.97 0.54
CA LYS A 30 5.34 17.26 -0.50
C LYS A 30 5.83 16.81 -1.86
N ASP A 31 4.95 16.16 -2.62
CA ASP A 31 5.21 15.81 -4.00
C ASP A 31 5.36 17.06 -4.88
N LYS A 32 6.18 16.98 -5.93
CA LYS A 32 6.44 18.13 -6.82
C LYS A 32 5.32 18.37 -7.83
N LYS A 33 4.68 17.29 -8.28
CA LYS A 33 3.65 17.32 -9.32
C LYS A 33 2.25 17.44 -8.69
N TYR A 34 2.04 16.81 -7.54
CA TYR A 34 0.78 16.76 -6.84
C TYR A 34 0.88 17.44 -5.47
N PRO A 35 0.61 18.74 -5.36
CA PRO A 35 0.86 19.52 -4.14
C PRO A 35 0.06 19.06 -2.91
N ASN A 36 -1.05 18.34 -3.12
CA ASN A 36 -1.87 17.75 -2.06
C ASN A 36 -1.39 16.34 -1.64
N LEU A 37 -0.37 15.79 -2.30
CA LEU A 37 0.21 14.51 -1.97
C LEU A 37 1.45 14.70 -1.13
N CYS A 38 1.47 14.09 0.06
CA CYS A 38 2.60 14.09 0.98
C CYS A 38 3.07 12.67 1.26
N LEU A 39 4.36 12.50 1.45
CA LEU A 39 4.98 11.26 1.88
C LEU A 39 5.57 11.45 3.28
N LEU A 40 5.22 10.58 4.22
CA LEU A 40 5.94 10.39 5.48
C LEU A 40 6.81 9.13 5.35
N PRO A 41 8.15 9.26 5.23
CA PRO A 41 9.00 8.11 5.03
C PRO A 41 9.14 7.27 6.30
N SER A 42 9.22 5.95 6.15
CA SER A 42 9.62 5.04 7.23
C SER A 42 11.14 5.04 7.41
N ALA A 43 11.63 4.61 8.60
CA ALA A 43 13.06 4.47 8.84
C ALA A 43 13.64 3.29 8.04
N GLN A 44 14.67 3.53 7.24
CA GLN A 44 15.31 2.49 6.44
C GLN A 44 16.26 1.59 7.25
N THR A 45 16.83 2.09 8.35
CA THR A 45 17.94 1.45 9.07
C THR A 45 17.67 1.15 10.54
N ARG A 46 16.54 1.59 11.11
CA ARG A 46 16.19 1.31 12.51
C ARG A 46 15.35 0.04 12.64
N ASP A 47 15.42 -0.56 13.83
CA ASP A 47 14.63 -1.75 14.16
C ASP A 47 13.14 -1.49 13.88
N LYS A 48 12.49 -2.46 13.26
CA LYS A 48 11.04 -2.43 12.96
C LYS A 48 10.16 -2.32 14.21
N SER A 49 10.74 -2.53 15.41
CA SER A 49 10.11 -2.35 16.71
C SER A 49 10.16 -0.93 17.27
N ALA A 50 10.79 0.02 16.55
CA ALA A 50 10.97 1.40 17.03
C ALA A 50 9.65 2.19 17.17
N VAL A 51 8.55 1.71 16.57
CA VAL A 51 7.22 2.31 16.67
C VAL A 51 6.23 1.27 17.17
N SER A 52 5.44 1.61 18.19
CA SER A 52 4.36 0.76 18.70
C SER A 52 3.04 1.00 17.95
N PRO A 53 2.09 0.05 18.00
CA PRO A 53 0.75 0.25 17.44
C PRO A 53 0.03 1.47 18.04
N GLU A 54 0.18 1.73 19.33
CA GLU A 54 -0.44 2.86 20.03
C GLU A 54 0.13 4.20 19.55
N GLN A 55 1.44 4.26 19.33
CA GLN A 55 2.11 5.44 18.77
C GLN A 55 1.67 5.70 17.34
N MET A 56 1.52 4.62 16.56
CA MET A 56 1.03 4.72 15.18
C MET A 56 -0.41 5.21 15.14
N GLN A 57 -1.28 4.70 16.00
CA GLN A 57 -2.67 5.13 16.12
C GLN A 57 -2.77 6.62 16.50
N ALA A 58 -1.99 7.07 17.49
CA ALA A 58 -1.95 8.48 17.90
C ALA A 58 -1.52 9.40 16.75
N LEU A 59 -0.49 9.03 16.00
CA LEU A 59 -0.02 9.79 14.85
C LEU A 59 -1.08 9.86 13.74
N ILE A 60 -1.76 8.76 13.44
CA ILE A 60 -2.82 8.73 12.43
C ILE A 60 -3.99 9.62 12.86
N GLU A 61 -4.36 9.63 14.14
CA GLU A 61 -5.43 10.48 14.65
C GLU A 61 -5.10 11.97 14.52
N ASP A 62 -3.85 12.35 14.76
CA ASP A 62 -3.39 13.73 14.54
C ASP A 62 -3.45 14.10 13.04
N LEU A 63 -2.99 13.20 12.16
CA LEU A 63 -2.99 13.44 10.72
C LEU A 63 -4.42 13.51 10.11
N ARG A 64 -5.43 12.91 10.74
CA ARG A 64 -6.83 12.99 10.30
C ARG A 64 -7.38 14.42 10.28
N GLN A 65 -6.78 15.34 11.00
CA GLN A 65 -7.19 16.75 11.03
C GLN A 65 -6.79 17.49 9.75
N ASP A 66 -5.73 17.03 9.09
CA ASP A 66 -5.11 17.73 7.96
C ASP A 66 -5.26 17.00 6.61
N PHE A 67 -5.63 15.70 6.63
CA PHE A 67 -5.70 14.87 5.43
C PHE A 67 -7.04 14.15 5.28
N ASP A 68 -7.62 14.23 4.08
CA ASP A 68 -8.85 13.49 3.72
C ASP A 68 -8.59 11.99 3.61
N TYR A 69 -7.37 11.60 3.18
CA TYR A 69 -6.94 10.21 3.01
C TYR A 69 -5.54 10.01 3.56
N ILE A 70 -5.35 8.93 4.33
CA ILE A 70 -4.06 8.49 4.85
C ILE A 70 -3.84 7.06 4.37
N LEU A 71 -2.84 6.84 3.54
CA LEU A 71 -2.47 5.51 3.02
C LEU A 71 -1.29 4.97 3.82
N LEU A 72 -1.49 3.81 4.42
CA LEU A 72 -0.46 3.09 5.18
C LEU A 72 0.10 1.98 4.29
N ASP A 73 1.30 2.20 3.73
CA ASP A 73 2.00 1.18 2.95
C ASP A 73 2.53 0.10 3.90
N CYS A 74 1.88 -1.07 3.85
CA CYS A 74 2.16 -2.16 4.76
C CYS A 74 3.27 -3.06 4.19
N PRO A 75 4.34 -3.34 4.96
CA PRO A 75 5.36 -4.28 4.53
C PRO A 75 4.80 -5.69 4.37
N ALA A 76 5.43 -6.51 3.53
CA ALA A 76 5.08 -7.91 3.39
C ALA A 76 5.22 -8.67 4.74
N GLY A 77 4.33 -9.61 4.99
CA GLY A 77 4.31 -10.42 6.20
C GLY A 77 3.29 -9.96 7.25
N ILE A 78 3.31 -10.62 8.40
CA ILE A 78 2.31 -10.47 9.48
C ILE A 78 2.94 -10.01 10.81
N GLU A 79 4.16 -9.50 10.76
CA GLU A 79 4.94 -9.10 11.92
C GLU A 79 4.54 -7.69 12.43
N GLN A 80 5.46 -7.05 13.16
CA GLN A 80 5.21 -5.75 13.79
C GLN A 80 4.77 -4.66 12.80
N GLY A 81 5.35 -4.65 11.59
CA GLY A 81 4.96 -3.67 10.56
C GLY A 81 3.50 -3.78 10.15
N PHE A 82 2.97 -5.01 10.02
CA PHE A 82 1.56 -5.25 9.76
C PHE A 82 0.68 -4.76 10.92
N LYS A 83 1.05 -5.08 12.18
CA LYS A 83 0.31 -4.63 13.36
C LYS A 83 0.25 -3.11 13.46
N ASN A 84 1.34 -2.44 13.16
CA ASN A 84 1.41 -0.97 13.14
C ASN A 84 0.51 -0.39 12.05
N ALA A 85 0.54 -0.97 10.83
CA ALA A 85 -0.27 -0.49 9.72
C ALA A 85 -1.78 -0.59 10.01
N ILE A 86 -2.23 -1.67 10.66
CA ILE A 86 -3.67 -1.86 10.94
C ILE A 86 -4.15 -1.11 12.19
N ALA A 87 -3.26 -0.67 13.08
CA ALA A 87 -3.63 -0.08 14.39
C ALA A 87 -4.52 1.17 14.29
N GLY A 88 -4.38 1.97 13.24
CA GLY A 88 -5.19 3.17 12.99
C GLY A 88 -5.99 3.13 11.69
N ALA A 89 -6.06 1.97 11.03
CA ALA A 89 -6.71 1.84 9.73
C ALA A 89 -8.22 1.61 9.87
N ASP A 90 -9.03 2.31 9.07
CA ASP A 90 -10.49 2.11 8.97
C ASP A 90 -10.85 1.08 7.89
N ARG A 91 -9.96 0.91 6.91
CA ARG A 91 -10.17 0.08 5.71
C ARG A 91 -8.87 -0.53 5.27
N ALA A 92 -8.93 -1.71 4.67
CA ALA A 92 -7.78 -2.36 4.06
C ALA A 92 -8.02 -2.60 2.57
N LEU A 93 -6.96 -2.40 1.78
CA LEU A 93 -6.89 -2.83 0.38
C LEU A 93 -5.93 -4.02 0.32
N VAL A 94 -6.46 -5.19 0.03
CA VAL A 94 -5.66 -6.40 -0.18
C VAL A 94 -5.28 -6.48 -1.65
N VAL A 95 -3.98 -6.36 -1.92
CA VAL A 95 -3.44 -6.44 -3.28
C VAL A 95 -2.79 -7.81 -3.44
N THR A 96 -3.26 -8.60 -4.41
CA THR A 96 -2.72 -9.92 -4.72
C THR A 96 -2.50 -10.10 -6.21
N THR A 97 -1.71 -11.11 -6.59
CA THR A 97 -1.60 -11.56 -7.97
C THR A 97 -2.44 -12.83 -8.18
N PRO A 98 -2.89 -13.14 -9.41
CA PRO A 98 -3.74 -14.31 -9.67
C PRO A 98 -2.92 -15.62 -9.74
N GLU A 99 -2.12 -15.86 -8.71
CA GLU A 99 -1.27 -17.03 -8.50
C GLU A 99 -1.69 -17.75 -7.20
N VAL A 100 -1.69 -19.07 -7.21
CA VAL A 100 -2.19 -19.90 -6.09
C VAL A 100 -1.54 -19.54 -4.75
N SER A 101 -0.23 -19.31 -4.74
CA SER A 101 0.51 -18.94 -3.53
C SER A 101 0.10 -17.55 -3.00
N ALA A 102 0.00 -16.57 -3.90
CA ALA A 102 -0.36 -15.20 -3.54
C ALA A 102 -1.81 -15.11 -3.04
N VAL A 103 -2.74 -15.84 -3.67
CA VAL A 103 -4.15 -15.90 -3.24
C VAL A 103 -4.27 -16.56 -1.87
N ARG A 104 -3.50 -17.61 -1.59
CA ARG A 104 -3.47 -18.25 -0.26
C ARG A 104 -2.93 -17.31 0.82
N ASP A 105 -1.90 -16.53 0.50
CA ASP A 105 -1.36 -15.53 1.43
C ASP A 105 -2.37 -14.39 1.67
N ALA A 106 -3.07 -13.95 0.62
CA ALA A 106 -4.14 -12.95 0.72
C ALA A 106 -5.28 -13.43 1.62
N ASP A 107 -5.76 -14.67 1.46
CA ASP A 107 -6.80 -15.28 2.30
C ASP A 107 -6.40 -15.24 3.80
N ARG A 108 -5.14 -15.60 4.08
CA ARG A 108 -4.59 -15.53 5.45
C ARG A 108 -4.59 -14.10 6.01
N ILE A 109 -4.20 -13.12 5.20
CA ILE A 109 -4.20 -11.70 5.60
C ILE A 109 -5.64 -11.22 5.85
N ILE A 110 -6.60 -11.58 4.99
CA ILE A 110 -8.02 -11.23 5.16
C ILE A 110 -8.53 -11.75 6.51
N GLY A 111 -8.24 -13.02 6.86
CA GLY A 111 -8.61 -13.57 8.15
C GLY A 111 -8.01 -12.81 9.34
N LEU A 112 -6.75 -12.36 9.22
CA LEU A 112 -6.09 -11.54 10.24
C LEU A 112 -6.70 -10.14 10.36
N LEU A 113 -7.05 -9.49 9.24
CA LEU A 113 -7.70 -8.18 9.23
C LEU A 113 -9.06 -8.25 9.93
N GLN A 114 -9.87 -9.26 9.61
CA GLN A 114 -11.17 -9.49 10.23
C GLN A 114 -11.04 -9.77 11.74
N ALA A 115 -10.06 -10.58 12.15
CA ALA A 115 -9.77 -10.86 13.56
C ALA A 115 -9.35 -9.59 14.33
N ASN A 116 -8.75 -8.60 13.65
CA ASN A 116 -8.40 -7.30 14.21
C ASN A 116 -9.48 -6.23 13.97
N GLN A 117 -10.71 -6.63 13.67
CA GLN A 117 -11.89 -5.76 13.53
C GLN A 117 -11.86 -4.81 12.33
N ILE A 118 -10.99 -5.00 11.36
CA ILE A 118 -11.04 -4.26 10.09
C ILE A 118 -12.14 -4.89 9.22
N GLN A 119 -13.32 -4.28 9.22
CA GLN A 119 -14.51 -4.81 8.54
C GLN A 119 -14.59 -4.43 7.06
N LYS A 120 -13.96 -3.32 6.68
CA LYS A 120 -13.94 -2.85 5.30
C LYS A 120 -12.65 -3.31 4.63
N VAL A 121 -12.75 -4.42 3.91
CA VAL A 121 -11.63 -5.02 3.18
C VAL A 121 -12.03 -5.17 1.72
N ASP A 122 -11.24 -4.62 0.81
CA ASP A 122 -11.45 -4.68 -0.62
C ASP A 122 -10.26 -5.32 -1.32
N LEU A 123 -10.50 -5.92 -2.49
CA LEU A 123 -9.54 -6.65 -3.30
C LEU A 123 -9.07 -5.82 -4.49
N ILE A 124 -7.76 -5.84 -4.73
CA ILE A 124 -7.16 -5.48 -6.02
C ILE A 124 -6.40 -6.70 -6.55
N VAL A 125 -6.75 -7.13 -7.77
CA VAL A 125 -6.01 -8.17 -8.49
C VAL A 125 -4.99 -7.48 -9.39
N ASN A 126 -3.70 -7.67 -9.08
CA ASN A 126 -2.59 -7.01 -9.77
C ASN A 126 -1.87 -7.99 -10.71
N ARG A 127 -1.14 -7.45 -11.70
CA ARG A 127 -0.33 -8.20 -12.68
C ARG A 127 -1.14 -9.25 -13.45
N LEU A 128 -2.37 -8.90 -13.84
CA LEU A 128 -3.25 -9.77 -14.61
C LEU A 128 -2.75 -9.93 -16.05
N ARG A 129 -2.55 -11.17 -16.49
CA ARG A 129 -2.14 -11.51 -17.84
C ARG A 129 -3.25 -12.26 -18.57
N MET A 130 -4.02 -11.52 -19.37
CA MET A 130 -5.19 -12.06 -20.07
C MET A 130 -4.87 -13.20 -21.06
N ASP A 131 -3.67 -13.20 -21.62
CA ASP A 131 -3.18 -14.29 -22.46
C ASP A 131 -3.01 -15.60 -21.70
N MET A 132 -2.53 -15.54 -20.44
CA MET A 132 -2.38 -16.70 -19.57
C MET A 132 -3.73 -17.18 -19.02
N VAL A 133 -4.63 -16.24 -18.66
CA VAL A 133 -6.00 -16.59 -18.22
C VAL A 133 -6.74 -17.36 -19.33
N LYS A 134 -6.68 -16.89 -20.58
CA LYS A 134 -7.32 -17.56 -21.73
C LYS A 134 -6.80 -18.98 -22.00
N ARG A 135 -5.56 -19.26 -21.66
CA ARG A 135 -4.96 -20.62 -21.78
C ARG A 135 -5.19 -21.51 -20.56
N GLY A 136 -5.73 -20.96 -19.47
CA GLY A 136 -5.89 -21.68 -18.20
C GLY A 136 -4.59 -21.81 -17.39
N ASP A 137 -3.57 -21.03 -17.72
CA ASP A 137 -2.26 -21.01 -17.02
C ASP A 137 -2.25 -20.07 -15.82
N MET A 138 -3.26 -19.21 -15.67
CA MET A 138 -3.43 -18.23 -14.62
C MET A 138 -4.91 -18.18 -14.21
N MET A 139 -5.18 -17.98 -12.92
CA MET A 139 -6.55 -17.78 -12.44
C MET A 139 -7.18 -16.52 -13.05
N SER A 140 -8.48 -16.57 -13.32
CA SER A 140 -9.25 -15.39 -13.69
C SER A 140 -9.49 -14.49 -12.47
N VAL A 141 -9.95 -13.27 -12.71
CA VAL A 141 -10.36 -12.36 -11.62
C VAL A 141 -11.53 -12.95 -10.85
N GLU A 142 -12.46 -13.60 -11.55
CA GLU A 142 -13.62 -14.28 -11.00
C GLU A 142 -13.21 -15.40 -10.05
N ASP A 143 -12.25 -16.26 -10.46
CA ASP A 143 -11.72 -17.33 -9.61
C ASP A 143 -11.12 -16.78 -8.29
N VAL A 144 -10.36 -15.68 -8.38
CA VAL A 144 -9.75 -15.04 -7.21
C VAL A 144 -10.83 -14.44 -6.29
N CYS A 145 -11.85 -13.80 -6.85
CA CYS A 145 -12.98 -13.24 -6.10
C CYS A 145 -13.78 -14.34 -5.39
N ASP A 146 -14.04 -15.47 -6.05
CA ASP A 146 -14.78 -16.59 -5.49
C ASP A 146 -14.01 -17.24 -4.31
N ILE A 147 -12.67 -17.31 -4.41
CA ILE A 147 -11.83 -17.86 -3.33
C ILE A 147 -11.76 -16.91 -2.14
N LEU A 148 -11.52 -15.61 -2.37
CA LEU A 148 -11.26 -14.66 -1.29
C LEU A 148 -12.54 -14.09 -0.67
N ALA A 149 -13.67 -14.14 -1.37
CA ALA A 149 -15.00 -13.74 -0.90
C ALA A 149 -15.06 -12.31 -0.30
N ILE A 150 -14.27 -11.37 -0.84
CA ILE A 150 -14.30 -9.95 -0.49
C ILE A 150 -14.59 -9.11 -1.74
N PRO A 151 -15.11 -7.88 -1.60
CA PRO A 151 -15.44 -7.01 -2.72
C PRO A 151 -14.22 -6.70 -3.60
N LEU A 152 -14.36 -6.84 -4.91
CA LEU A 152 -13.36 -6.41 -5.88
C LEU A 152 -13.44 -4.90 -6.07
N LEU A 153 -12.33 -4.20 -5.85
CA LEU A 153 -12.20 -2.79 -6.17
C LEU A 153 -11.75 -2.59 -7.62
N GLY A 154 -10.81 -3.42 -8.09
CA GLY A 154 -10.32 -3.35 -9.47
C GLY A 154 -9.28 -4.42 -9.80
N ALA A 155 -8.94 -4.49 -11.08
CA ALA A 155 -7.89 -5.37 -11.59
C ALA A 155 -6.90 -4.57 -12.45
N VAL A 156 -5.61 -4.75 -12.19
CA VAL A 156 -4.53 -4.04 -12.87
C VAL A 156 -3.79 -5.03 -13.77
N PRO A 157 -3.71 -4.77 -15.09
CA PRO A 157 -2.97 -5.64 -16.00
C PRO A 157 -1.46 -5.58 -15.75
N ASP A 158 -0.77 -6.67 -16.11
CA ASP A 158 0.69 -6.68 -16.17
C ASP A 158 1.15 -5.80 -17.34
N ASP A 159 1.91 -4.74 -17.05
CA ASP A 159 2.29 -3.71 -18.02
C ASP A 159 3.75 -3.31 -17.78
N GLU A 160 4.58 -3.42 -18.81
CA GLU A 160 6.01 -3.06 -18.73
C GLU A 160 6.24 -1.58 -18.41
N ASN A 161 5.28 -0.72 -18.74
CA ASN A 161 5.35 0.70 -18.43
C ASN A 161 5.41 0.99 -16.92
N ILE A 162 4.91 0.07 -16.08
CA ILE A 162 5.05 0.17 -14.62
C ILE A 162 6.53 0.15 -14.23
N VAL A 163 7.31 -0.77 -14.80
CA VAL A 163 8.75 -0.87 -14.53
C VAL A 163 9.50 0.36 -15.02
N ILE A 164 9.16 0.83 -16.24
CA ILE A 164 9.78 2.01 -16.86
C ILE A 164 9.53 3.26 -15.99
N SER A 165 8.27 3.52 -15.63
CA SER A 165 7.89 4.69 -14.84
C SER A 165 8.48 4.65 -13.42
N THR A 166 8.49 3.48 -12.79
CA THR A 166 9.10 3.28 -11.47
C THR A 166 10.59 3.60 -11.49
N ASN A 167 11.32 3.14 -12.52
CA ASN A 167 12.75 3.42 -12.67
C ASN A 167 13.05 4.91 -12.93
N GLN A 168 12.08 5.64 -13.45
CA GLN A 168 12.16 7.09 -13.68
C GLN A 168 11.73 7.91 -12.45
N GLY A 169 11.14 7.27 -11.44
CA GLY A 169 10.54 7.95 -10.29
C GLY A 169 9.31 8.77 -10.65
N GLU A 170 8.59 8.34 -11.70
CA GLU A 170 7.38 9.02 -12.20
C GLU A 170 6.16 8.11 -12.02
N PRO A 171 5.12 8.56 -11.29
CA PRO A 171 3.88 7.80 -11.16
C PRO A 171 3.17 7.60 -12.51
N LEU A 172 2.71 6.37 -12.75
CA LEU A 172 2.04 5.97 -14.01
C LEU A 172 0.60 6.47 -14.11
N VAL A 173 -0.01 6.88 -13.01
CA VAL A 173 -1.41 7.31 -12.94
C VAL A 173 -1.71 8.41 -13.94
N GLY A 174 -2.78 8.23 -14.73
CA GLY A 174 -3.20 9.17 -15.76
C GLY A 174 -2.43 9.06 -17.09
N SER A 175 -1.56 8.05 -17.26
CA SER A 175 -0.97 7.71 -18.54
C SER A 175 -1.96 6.93 -19.43
N GLU A 176 -1.72 6.92 -20.75
CA GLU A 176 -2.58 6.22 -21.72
C GLU A 176 -2.33 4.70 -21.80
N CYS A 177 -1.36 4.15 -21.04
CA CYS A 177 -1.10 2.71 -21.03
C CYS A 177 -2.18 1.94 -20.26
N LEU A 178 -2.25 0.62 -20.47
CA LEU A 178 -3.29 -0.23 -19.88
C LEU A 178 -3.33 -0.15 -18.34
N ALA A 179 -2.18 -0.20 -17.69
CA ALA A 179 -2.10 -0.07 -16.24
C ALA A 179 -2.48 1.34 -15.76
N GLY A 180 -2.04 2.40 -16.46
CA GLY A 180 -2.38 3.78 -16.14
C GLY A 180 -3.87 4.12 -16.25
N GLN A 181 -4.60 3.40 -17.10
CA GLN A 181 -6.07 3.49 -17.22
C GLN A 181 -6.80 2.67 -16.14
N ALA A 182 -6.16 1.63 -15.61
CA ALA A 182 -6.74 0.77 -14.57
C ALA A 182 -6.67 1.41 -13.17
N TYR A 183 -5.72 2.32 -12.97
CA TYR A 183 -5.60 3.13 -11.74
C TYR A 183 -6.59 4.30 -11.76
#